data_f8962c6c390ebdfc4b220c2932c60eb5
#
_entry.id   f8962c6c390ebdfc4b220c2932c60eb5
#
_cell.length_a   1.000
_cell.length_b   1.000
_cell.length_c   1.000
_cell.angle_alpha   90.00
_cell.angle_beta   90.00
_cell.angle_gamma   90.00
#
_symmetry.space_group_name_H-M   'P 1'
#
loop_
_entity.id
_entity.type
_entity.pdbx_description
1 polymer ?
#
loop_
_entity_poly.entity_id
_entity_poly.type
_entity_poly.pdbx_seq_one_letter_code
_entity_poly.pdbx_strand_id
1 'polypeptide(L)'
;MIVFSLMVSASGMLPVRAQPTIPDMTEQAKAQFEIKHVEMKSDAQHVYRLFIAQPRQPAPEGGYPVLYMLDGNAQFPVAVNSYNAKNGAAPLIIAIGYPIDKPYDVPARTRDYTPPTTLTDPDFAAGGEAEAFYQFLQFTVKPWVETNYAVNKQKQTLAGHSFGGLFTLYTLFNHTESFQCYVAASPSIWWGNGVVIPARTPLLATPPLSITVTAGENEDEPAKTQADKPVDEKRAERLSQRKMVERATALVAQLNEQGTKADFILFPGKGHGDVIPDAIGKAVAIAGQ
;
A
#
# COMPACT_ATOMS: atom_id res chain seq x y z
N MET A 1 63.03 22.40 -11.78
CA MET A 1 62.35 21.12 -12.03
C MET A 1 61.16 21.07 -11.07
N ILE A 2 59.99 21.50 -11.57
CA ILE A 2 58.76 21.60 -10.77
C ILE A 2 57.91 20.38 -11.08
N VAL A 3 57.66 19.54 -10.09
CA VAL A 3 56.82 18.34 -10.22
C VAL A 3 55.39 18.77 -9.91
N PHE A 4 54.51 18.73 -10.92
CA PHE A 4 53.05 18.87 -10.75
C PHE A 4 52.46 17.53 -10.35
N SER A 5 51.94 17.44 -9.15
CA SER A 5 51.17 16.29 -8.67
C SER A 5 49.72 16.44 -9.13
N LEU A 6 49.26 15.61 -10.07
CA LEU A 6 47.85 15.52 -10.46
C LEU A 6 47.08 14.78 -9.33
N MET A 7 46.23 15.51 -8.61
CA MET A 7 45.20 14.86 -7.78
C MET A 7 44.04 14.41 -8.68
N VAL A 8 43.90 13.11 -8.83
CA VAL A 8 42.72 12.51 -9.43
C VAL A 8 41.65 12.40 -8.35
N SER A 9 40.64 13.24 -8.43
CA SER A 9 39.43 13.14 -7.59
C SER A 9 38.60 11.99 -8.08
N ALA A 10 38.60 10.89 -7.34
CA ALA A 10 37.66 9.76 -7.53
C ALA A 10 36.26 10.21 -7.12
N SER A 11 35.44 10.57 -8.11
CA SER A 11 34.00 10.76 -7.91
C SER A 11 33.38 9.38 -7.56
N GLY A 12 33.16 9.15 -6.28
CA GLY A 12 32.45 7.97 -5.81
C GLY A 12 31.02 7.96 -6.34
N MET A 13 30.73 7.16 -7.37
CA MET A 13 29.37 6.83 -7.76
C MET A 13 28.73 6.07 -6.59
N LEU A 14 27.75 6.70 -5.95
CA LEU A 14 26.89 6.00 -5.00
C LEU A 14 26.24 4.80 -5.70
N PRO A 15 26.21 3.61 -5.09
CA PRO A 15 25.62 2.43 -5.72
C PRO A 15 24.14 2.70 -5.96
N VAL A 16 23.74 2.66 -7.22
CA VAL A 16 22.33 2.68 -7.62
C VAL A 16 21.65 1.45 -6.99
N ARG A 17 20.80 1.70 -6.01
CA ARG A 17 19.94 0.65 -5.45
C ARG A 17 19.09 0.12 -6.59
N ALA A 18 19.09 -1.21 -6.82
CA ALA A 18 18.21 -1.82 -7.80
C ALA A 18 16.78 -1.40 -7.46
N GLN A 19 16.19 -0.57 -8.32
CA GLN A 19 14.79 -0.15 -8.17
C GLN A 19 13.92 -1.40 -8.38
N PRO A 20 12.85 -1.59 -7.58
CA PRO A 20 11.90 -2.65 -7.87
C PRO A 20 11.38 -2.47 -9.29
N THR A 21 11.41 -3.53 -10.08
CA THR A 21 10.89 -3.51 -11.44
C THR A 21 9.36 -3.62 -11.40
N ILE A 22 8.67 -2.82 -12.25
CA ILE A 22 7.23 -2.97 -12.45
C ILE A 22 7.03 -4.25 -13.26
N PRO A 23 6.26 -5.24 -12.77
CA PRO A 23 6.03 -6.46 -13.53
C PRO A 23 5.15 -6.19 -14.75
N ASP A 24 5.36 -6.95 -15.83
CA ASP A 24 4.48 -6.92 -16.98
C ASP A 24 3.12 -7.55 -16.66
N MET A 25 2.06 -7.03 -17.26
CA MET A 25 0.75 -7.69 -17.24
C MET A 25 0.76 -8.89 -18.16
N THR A 26 0.32 -10.05 -17.63
CA THR A 26 0.22 -11.30 -18.40
C THR A 26 -0.86 -11.20 -19.48
N GLU A 27 -0.75 -12.02 -20.54
CA GLU A 27 -1.77 -12.10 -21.58
C GLU A 27 -3.12 -12.58 -21.01
N GLN A 28 -3.11 -13.44 -19.99
CA GLN A 28 -4.32 -13.87 -19.29
C GLN A 28 -5.00 -12.67 -18.61
N ALA A 29 -4.24 -11.82 -17.92
CA ALA A 29 -4.78 -10.63 -17.27
C ALA A 29 -5.38 -9.65 -18.29
N LYS A 30 -4.69 -9.39 -19.40
CA LYS A 30 -5.18 -8.55 -20.49
C LYS A 30 -6.44 -9.11 -21.17
N ALA A 31 -6.58 -10.44 -21.22
CA ALA A 31 -7.78 -11.09 -21.73
C ALA A 31 -8.99 -10.96 -20.80
N GLN A 32 -8.76 -10.79 -19.47
CA GLN A 32 -9.81 -10.70 -18.45
C GLN A 32 -10.24 -9.26 -18.16
N PHE A 33 -9.35 -8.29 -18.37
CA PHE A 33 -9.58 -6.89 -18.04
C PHE A 33 -9.35 -5.96 -19.22
N GLU A 34 -10.15 -4.90 -19.29
CA GLU A 34 -9.85 -3.72 -20.08
C GLU A 34 -9.04 -2.77 -19.23
N ILE A 35 -7.85 -2.38 -19.68
CA ILE A 35 -6.89 -1.58 -18.93
C ILE A 35 -6.92 -0.13 -19.42
N LYS A 36 -7.10 0.80 -18.51
CA LYS A 36 -7.10 2.24 -18.78
C LYS A 36 -6.33 2.98 -17.69
N HIS A 37 -5.99 4.22 -17.95
CA HIS A 37 -5.54 5.16 -16.91
C HIS A 37 -6.13 6.55 -17.15
N VAL A 38 -6.27 7.32 -16.10
CA VAL A 38 -6.72 8.71 -16.12
C VAL A 38 -5.93 9.51 -15.09
N GLU A 39 -5.65 10.77 -15.39
CA GLU A 39 -5.04 11.68 -14.41
C GLU A 39 -6.10 12.56 -13.79
N MET A 40 -5.98 12.76 -12.48
CA MET A 40 -6.87 13.59 -11.68
C MET A 40 -6.07 14.52 -10.77
N LYS A 41 -6.66 15.63 -10.41
CA LYS A 41 -6.08 16.58 -9.46
C LYS A 41 -6.89 16.61 -8.17
N SER A 42 -6.17 16.68 -7.04
CA SER A 42 -6.79 17.02 -5.77
C SER A 42 -7.03 18.54 -5.65
N ASP A 43 -7.75 18.95 -4.62
CA ASP A 43 -7.95 20.37 -4.30
C ASP A 43 -6.62 21.09 -4.04
N ALA A 44 -5.65 20.40 -3.46
CA ALA A 44 -4.27 20.89 -3.29
C ALA A 44 -3.44 20.91 -4.60
N GLN A 45 -4.06 20.63 -5.76
CA GLN A 45 -3.45 20.61 -7.09
C GLN A 45 -2.39 19.52 -7.28
N HIS A 46 -2.29 18.52 -6.39
CA HIS A 46 -1.47 17.33 -6.63
C HIS A 46 -2.11 16.49 -7.74
N VAL A 47 -1.29 16.00 -8.67
CA VAL A 47 -1.75 15.16 -9.78
C VAL A 47 -1.52 13.71 -9.43
N TYR A 48 -2.58 12.91 -9.60
CA TYR A 48 -2.56 11.46 -9.41
C TYR A 48 -2.91 10.76 -10.71
N ARG A 49 -2.36 9.58 -10.92
CA ARG A 49 -2.74 8.68 -12.01
C ARG A 49 -3.54 7.51 -11.45
N LEU A 50 -4.78 7.38 -11.90
CA LEU A 50 -5.60 6.21 -11.62
C LEU A 50 -5.35 5.15 -12.68
N PHE A 51 -4.95 3.97 -12.27
CA PHE A 51 -4.86 2.78 -13.11
C PHE A 51 -6.15 1.98 -12.91
N ILE A 52 -6.80 1.60 -13.98
CA ILE A 52 -8.14 1.02 -13.98
C ILE A 52 -8.11 -0.31 -14.71
N ALA A 53 -8.52 -1.38 -14.04
CA ALA A 53 -8.79 -2.67 -14.67
C ALA A 53 -10.29 -2.97 -14.56
N GLN A 54 -10.99 -2.74 -15.65
CA GLN A 54 -12.40 -3.08 -15.76
C GLN A 54 -12.56 -4.52 -16.22
N PRO A 55 -13.29 -5.39 -15.48
CA PRO A 55 -13.58 -6.72 -15.96
C PRO A 55 -14.27 -6.70 -17.32
N ARG A 56 -13.84 -7.57 -18.24
CA ARG A 56 -14.50 -7.71 -19.55
C ARG A 56 -15.84 -8.43 -19.46
N GLN A 57 -16.05 -9.19 -18.38
CA GLN A 57 -17.35 -9.76 -18.08
C GLN A 57 -18.31 -8.65 -17.65
N PRO A 58 -19.61 -8.74 -18.02
CA PRO A 58 -20.61 -7.80 -17.55
C PRO A 58 -20.64 -7.69 -16.04
N ALA A 59 -21.00 -6.51 -15.53
CA ALA A 59 -21.16 -6.32 -14.10
C ALA A 59 -22.23 -7.28 -13.55
N PRO A 60 -21.99 -7.91 -12.39
CA PRO A 60 -23.00 -8.66 -11.67
C PRO A 60 -24.22 -7.78 -11.34
N GLU A 61 -25.32 -8.43 -10.95
CA GLU A 61 -26.46 -7.72 -10.37
C GLU A 61 -25.99 -6.89 -9.17
N GLY A 62 -26.30 -5.61 -9.13
CA GLY A 62 -25.85 -4.66 -8.12
C GLY A 62 -24.50 -3.99 -8.42
N GLY A 63 -23.81 -4.35 -9.51
CA GLY A 63 -22.55 -3.74 -9.94
C GLY A 63 -21.30 -4.54 -9.56
N TYR A 64 -20.16 -4.10 -10.10
CA TYR A 64 -18.85 -4.70 -9.76
C TYR A 64 -18.49 -4.47 -8.28
N PRO A 65 -17.96 -5.48 -7.58
CA PRO A 65 -17.18 -5.22 -6.37
C PRO A 65 -15.95 -4.39 -6.77
N VAL A 66 -15.51 -3.49 -5.90
CA VAL A 66 -14.41 -2.57 -6.22
C VAL A 66 -13.24 -2.75 -5.27
N LEU A 67 -12.04 -2.89 -5.83
CA LEU A 67 -10.79 -2.80 -5.09
C LEU A 67 -10.15 -1.43 -5.35
N TYR A 68 -10.13 -0.58 -4.34
CA TYR A 68 -9.30 0.61 -4.30
C TYR A 68 -7.95 0.23 -3.68
N MET A 69 -6.86 0.51 -4.39
CA MET A 69 -5.52 0.20 -3.91
C MET A 69 -4.55 1.33 -4.15
N LEU A 70 -3.48 1.34 -3.39
CA LEU A 70 -2.45 2.36 -3.37
C LEU A 70 -1.20 1.90 -4.13
N ASP A 71 -0.24 2.82 -4.33
CA ASP A 71 1.01 2.52 -5.04
C ASP A 71 0.78 1.92 -6.45
N GLY A 72 -0.18 2.49 -7.17
CA GLY A 72 -0.66 1.95 -8.45
C GLY A 72 0.43 1.70 -9.48
N ASN A 73 1.47 2.55 -9.55
CA ASN A 73 2.57 2.39 -10.48
C ASN A 73 3.27 1.02 -10.34
N ALA A 74 3.51 0.56 -9.10
CA ALA A 74 4.20 -0.70 -8.84
C ALA A 74 3.26 -1.89 -8.69
N GLN A 75 2.11 -1.69 -8.05
CA GLN A 75 1.28 -2.80 -7.55
C GLN A 75 0.07 -3.12 -8.43
N PHE A 76 -0.36 -2.20 -9.30
CA PHE A 76 -1.48 -2.46 -10.19
C PHE A 76 -1.28 -3.68 -11.11
N PRO A 77 -0.13 -3.87 -11.80
CA PRO A 77 0.08 -5.07 -12.60
C PRO A 77 0.07 -6.35 -11.76
N VAL A 78 0.58 -6.28 -10.52
CA VAL A 78 0.52 -7.41 -9.57
C VAL A 78 -0.93 -7.79 -9.28
N ALA A 79 -1.78 -6.81 -9.00
CA ALA A 79 -3.19 -7.05 -8.70
C ALA A 79 -3.93 -7.67 -9.89
N VAL A 80 -3.75 -7.11 -11.09
CA VAL A 80 -4.40 -7.61 -12.31
C VAL A 80 -3.95 -9.03 -12.64
N ASN A 81 -2.64 -9.32 -12.47
CA ASN A 81 -2.07 -10.65 -12.71
C ASN A 81 -2.53 -11.70 -11.67
N SER A 82 -2.89 -11.27 -10.45
CA SER A 82 -3.26 -12.19 -9.36
C SER A 82 -4.72 -12.62 -9.38
N TYR A 83 -5.56 -12.00 -10.20
CA TYR A 83 -6.97 -12.39 -10.28
C TYR A 83 -7.13 -13.85 -10.71
N ASN A 84 -7.94 -14.59 -9.96
CA ASN A 84 -8.31 -15.95 -10.26
C ASN A 84 -9.83 -16.12 -10.06
N ALA A 85 -10.53 -16.52 -11.11
CA ALA A 85 -12.00 -16.71 -11.11
C ALA A 85 -12.50 -17.73 -10.06
N LYS A 86 -11.62 -18.59 -9.54
CA LYS A 86 -11.94 -19.51 -8.45
C LYS A 86 -12.15 -18.79 -7.11
N ASN A 87 -11.64 -17.58 -6.97
CA ASN A 87 -11.71 -16.80 -5.73
C ASN A 87 -12.93 -15.85 -5.67
N GLY A 88 -13.78 -15.85 -6.69
CA GLY A 88 -14.97 -15.00 -6.74
C GLY A 88 -15.08 -14.16 -8.00
N ALA A 89 -15.96 -13.16 -7.98
CA ALA A 89 -16.15 -12.25 -9.10
C ALA A 89 -14.90 -11.41 -9.36
N ALA A 90 -14.67 -11.03 -10.62
CA ALA A 90 -13.61 -10.08 -10.94
C ALA A 90 -13.97 -8.70 -10.38
N PRO A 91 -13.17 -8.12 -9.46
CA PRO A 91 -13.40 -6.77 -9.01
C PRO A 91 -13.01 -5.75 -10.10
N LEU A 92 -13.69 -4.61 -10.12
CA LEU A 92 -13.17 -3.40 -10.74
C LEU A 92 -11.98 -2.93 -9.89
N ILE A 93 -10.77 -2.92 -10.45
CA ILE A 93 -9.57 -2.51 -9.73
C ILE A 93 -9.25 -1.06 -10.06
N ILE A 94 -9.19 -0.22 -9.04
CA ILE A 94 -8.83 1.19 -9.11
C ILE A 94 -7.56 1.39 -8.27
N ALA A 95 -6.42 1.49 -8.93
CA ALA A 95 -5.15 1.71 -8.24
C ALA A 95 -4.72 3.17 -8.38
N ILE A 96 -4.51 3.83 -7.23
CA ILE A 96 -4.08 5.23 -7.19
C ILE A 96 -2.54 5.25 -7.16
N GLY A 97 -1.96 5.99 -8.08
CA GLY A 97 -0.53 6.22 -8.17
C GLY A 97 -0.22 7.63 -8.63
N TYR A 98 0.95 7.82 -9.21
CA TYR A 98 1.51 9.12 -9.56
C TYR A 98 1.85 9.18 -11.05
N PRO A 99 1.83 10.37 -11.69
CA PRO A 99 2.13 10.54 -13.11
C PRO A 99 3.66 10.47 -13.39
N ILE A 100 4.27 9.37 -12.99
CA ILE A 100 5.70 9.07 -13.15
C ILE A 100 5.89 7.69 -13.78
N ASP A 101 7.07 7.44 -14.34
CA ASP A 101 7.46 6.16 -14.94
C ASP A 101 8.28 5.27 -13.97
N LYS A 102 8.30 5.64 -12.68
CA LYS A 102 8.97 4.87 -11.62
C LYS A 102 7.95 4.07 -10.81
N PRO A 103 8.39 2.97 -10.17
CA PRO A 103 7.51 2.17 -9.31
C PRO A 103 6.92 2.96 -8.15
N TYR A 104 7.69 3.89 -7.56
CA TYR A 104 7.27 4.69 -6.41
C TYR A 104 7.74 6.13 -6.53
N ASP A 105 6.84 7.07 -6.23
CA ASP A 105 7.17 8.45 -5.88
C ASP A 105 7.31 8.51 -4.36
N VAL A 106 8.52 8.26 -3.84
CA VAL A 106 8.72 8.14 -2.39
C VAL A 106 8.33 9.40 -1.63
N PRO A 107 8.71 10.63 -2.06
CA PRO A 107 8.25 11.85 -1.39
C PRO A 107 6.74 12.03 -1.41
N ALA A 108 6.10 11.84 -2.57
CA ALA A 108 4.65 12.04 -2.70
C ALA A 108 3.86 11.01 -1.86
N ARG A 109 4.22 9.71 -1.94
CA ARG A 109 3.55 8.69 -1.14
C ARG A 109 3.79 8.84 0.36
N THR A 110 4.96 9.35 0.78
CA THR A 110 5.20 9.65 2.19
C THR A 110 4.28 10.77 2.66
N ARG A 111 4.15 11.85 1.89
CA ARG A 111 3.20 12.94 2.16
C ARG A 111 1.78 12.41 2.31
N ASP A 112 1.30 11.65 1.29
CA ASP A 112 -0.11 11.30 1.13
C ASP A 112 -0.58 10.16 2.04
N TYR A 113 0.31 9.22 2.41
CA TYR A 113 -0.11 8.00 3.09
C TYR A 113 0.16 8.00 4.59
N THR A 114 0.84 9.02 5.10
CA THR A 114 1.20 9.06 6.52
C THR A 114 0.38 10.08 7.30
N PRO A 115 -0.06 9.74 8.51
CA PRO A 115 -0.66 10.71 9.42
C PRO A 115 0.38 11.71 9.94
N PRO A 116 -0.04 12.91 10.37
CA PRO A 116 0.86 13.91 10.92
C PRO A 116 1.57 13.39 12.17
N THR A 117 2.85 13.76 12.32
CA THR A 117 3.68 13.46 13.48
C THR A 117 4.73 14.54 13.69
N THR A 118 5.14 14.75 14.93
CA THR A 118 6.28 15.61 15.27
C THR A 118 7.62 14.86 15.22
N LEU A 119 7.58 13.52 15.12
CA LEU A 119 8.78 12.69 15.02
C LEU A 119 9.24 12.64 13.57
N THR A 120 10.54 12.81 13.36
CA THR A 120 11.17 12.73 12.03
C THR A 120 11.84 11.37 11.86
N ASP A 121 11.75 10.81 10.65
CA ASP A 121 12.51 9.63 10.26
C ASP A 121 13.57 10.07 9.23
N PRO A 122 14.87 9.73 9.44
CA PRO A 122 15.95 10.19 8.54
C PRO A 122 15.88 9.54 7.14
N ASP A 123 15.14 8.44 6.99
CA ASP A 123 15.01 7.72 5.71
C ASP A 123 13.89 8.30 4.82
N PHE A 124 13.03 9.20 5.36
CA PHE A 124 11.86 9.72 4.64
C PHE A 124 11.72 11.24 4.74
N ALA A 125 11.10 11.82 3.71
CA ALA A 125 10.66 13.22 3.75
C ALA A 125 9.53 13.42 4.79
N ALA A 126 9.22 14.67 5.08
CA ALA A 126 8.07 14.99 5.90
C ALA A 126 6.78 14.44 5.26
N GLY A 127 5.96 13.80 6.09
CA GLY A 127 4.64 13.30 5.74
C GLY A 127 3.54 14.09 6.43
N GLY A 128 2.35 13.50 6.55
CA GLY A 128 1.30 14.04 7.40
C GLY A 128 0.03 14.49 6.70
N GLU A 129 -0.10 14.24 5.39
CA GLU A 129 -1.29 14.66 4.63
C GLU A 129 -2.29 13.52 4.36
N ALA A 130 -2.29 12.46 5.20
CA ALA A 130 -3.20 11.33 5.04
C ALA A 130 -4.68 11.77 4.96
N GLU A 131 -5.09 12.77 5.75
CA GLU A 131 -6.46 13.29 5.69
C GLU A 131 -6.76 13.97 4.35
N ALA A 132 -5.86 14.78 3.83
CA ALA A 132 -6.06 15.44 2.54
C ALA A 132 -6.15 14.42 1.39
N PHE A 133 -5.34 13.36 1.45
CA PHE A 133 -5.42 12.27 0.47
C PHE A 133 -6.71 11.45 0.63
N TYR A 134 -7.17 11.19 1.85
CA TYR A 134 -8.48 10.57 2.09
C TYR A 134 -9.60 11.41 1.48
N GLN A 135 -9.61 12.73 1.67
CA GLN A 135 -10.61 13.63 1.09
C GLN A 135 -10.62 13.53 -0.43
N PHE A 136 -9.44 13.49 -1.07
CA PHE A 136 -9.35 13.28 -2.50
C PHE A 136 -9.92 11.91 -2.93
N LEU A 137 -9.56 10.83 -2.23
CA LEU A 137 -10.08 9.49 -2.51
C LEU A 137 -11.60 9.42 -2.36
N GLN A 138 -12.13 9.94 -1.25
CA GLN A 138 -13.54 9.83 -0.91
C GLN A 138 -14.44 10.74 -1.75
N PHE A 139 -14.01 11.97 -2.02
CA PHE A 139 -14.88 12.99 -2.61
C PHE A 139 -14.56 13.32 -4.08
N THR A 140 -13.43 12.82 -4.61
CA THR A 140 -13.07 13.00 -6.02
C THR A 140 -13.01 11.66 -6.75
N VAL A 141 -12.22 10.72 -6.26
CA VAL A 141 -11.99 9.44 -6.95
C VAL A 141 -13.23 8.56 -6.92
N LYS A 142 -13.80 8.28 -5.73
CA LYS A 142 -14.96 7.38 -5.61
C LYS A 142 -16.18 7.88 -6.40
N PRO A 143 -16.61 9.18 -6.32
CA PRO A 143 -17.72 9.67 -7.13
C PRO A 143 -17.47 9.57 -8.63
N TRP A 144 -16.22 9.81 -9.07
CA TRP A 144 -15.86 9.65 -10.47
C TRP A 144 -15.99 8.19 -10.91
N VAL A 145 -15.52 7.25 -10.11
CA VAL A 145 -15.63 5.80 -10.38
C VAL A 145 -17.11 5.40 -10.44
N GLU A 146 -17.91 5.83 -9.48
CA GLU A 146 -19.36 5.54 -9.41
C GLU A 146 -20.16 6.12 -10.57
N THR A 147 -19.67 7.20 -11.17
CA THR A 147 -20.32 7.82 -12.36
C THR A 147 -19.96 7.08 -13.65
N ASN A 148 -18.73 6.55 -13.75
CA ASN A 148 -18.20 5.96 -14.97
C ASN A 148 -18.36 4.43 -15.06
N TYR A 149 -18.64 3.77 -13.93
CA TYR A 149 -18.71 2.30 -13.84
C TYR A 149 -19.91 1.86 -13.01
N ALA A 150 -20.50 0.71 -13.38
CA ALA A 150 -21.54 0.07 -12.59
C ALA A 150 -20.91 -0.58 -11.34
N VAL A 151 -20.82 0.13 -10.22
CA VAL A 151 -20.18 -0.33 -9.00
C VAL A 151 -21.18 -0.76 -7.93
N ASN A 152 -20.81 -1.77 -7.15
CA ASN A 152 -21.53 -2.14 -5.94
C ASN A 152 -20.99 -1.34 -4.74
N LYS A 153 -21.75 -0.34 -4.30
CA LYS A 153 -21.38 0.53 -3.17
C LYS A 153 -21.27 -0.18 -1.83
N GLN A 154 -21.81 -1.40 -1.73
CA GLN A 154 -21.74 -2.24 -0.53
C GLN A 154 -20.62 -3.29 -0.58
N LYS A 155 -19.81 -3.27 -1.66
CA LYS A 155 -18.68 -4.17 -1.86
C LYS A 155 -17.45 -3.39 -2.31
N GLN A 156 -16.97 -2.51 -1.45
CA GLN A 156 -15.77 -1.70 -1.70
C GLN A 156 -14.68 -2.06 -0.71
N THR A 157 -13.51 -2.39 -1.22
CA THR A 157 -12.32 -2.76 -0.45
C THR A 157 -11.25 -1.70 -0.61
N LEU A 158 -10.61 -1.29 0.48
CA LEU A 158 -9.38 -0.50 0.47
C LEU A 158 -8.20 -1.38 0.82
N ALA A 159 -7.15 -1.36 -0.01
CA ALA A 159 -5.94 -2.12 0.23
C ALA A 159 -4.68 -1.28 -0.01
N GLY A 160 -3.64 -1.53 0.77
CA GLY A 160 -2.33 -0.93 0.59
C GLY A 160 -1.24 -1.67 1.34
N HIS A 161 0.01 -1.50 0.87
CA HIS A 161 1.20 -2.12 1.43
C HIS A 161 2.12 -1.05 2.03
N SER A 162 2.77 -1.35 3.16
CA SER A 162 3.75 -0.46 3.79
C SER A 162 3.11 0.87 4.26
N PHE A 163 3.53 2.01 3.73
CA PHE A 163 2.82 3.28 3.95
C PHE A 163 1.39 3.25 3.40
N GLY A 164 1.15 2.52 2.29
CA GLY A 164 -0.20 2.27 1.83
C GLY A 164 -1.03 1.47 2.84
N GLY A 165 -0.43 0.48 3.51
CA GLY A 165 -1.04 -0.23 4.63
C GLY A 165 -1.31 0.67 5.84
N LEU A 166 -0.40 1.60 6.12
CA LEU A 166 -0.59 2.62 7.16
C LEU A 166 -1.80 3.53 6.84
N PHE A 167 -1.90 4.00 5.59
CA PHE A 167 -3.07 4.78 5.15
C PHE A 167 -4.37 3.97 5.22
N THR A 168 -4.32 2.68 4.88
CA THR A 168 -5.48 1.78 5.03
C THR A 168 -5.95 1.73 6.48
N LEU A 169 -5.03 1.63 7.45
CA LEU A 169 -5.35 1.70 8.88
C LEU A 169 -5.81 3.10 9.30
N TYR A 170 -5.20 4.16 8.78
CA TYR A 170 -5.65 5.54 9.02
C TYR A 170 -7.12 5.71 8.63
N THR A 171 -7.49 5.26 7.44
CA THR A 171 -8.87 5.30 6.95
C THR A 171 -9.80 4.42 7.81
N LEU A 172 -9.36 3.21 8.16
CA LEU A 172 -10.12 2.32 9.05
C LEU A 172 -10.47 3.00 10.38
N PHE A 173 -9.51 3.68 11.01
CA PHE A 173 -9.73 4.26 12.33
C PHE A 173 -10.45 5.61 12.32
N ASN A 174 -10.33 6.39 11.28
CA ASN A 174 -10.92 7.73 11.22
C ASN A 174 -12.17 7.82 10.36
N HIS A 175 -12.35 6.89 9.40
CA HIS A 175 -13.41 6.90 8.40
C HIS A 175 -13.88 5.49 8.08
N THR A 176 -14.21 4.72 9.13
CA THR A 176 -14.51 3.28 9.07
C THR A 176 -15.60 2.93 8.05
N GLU A 177 -16.61 3.80 7.91
CA GLU A 177 -17.77 3.61 7.04
C GLU A 177 -17.48 3.75 5.54
N SER A 178 -16.29 4.26 5.19
CA SER A 178 -15.93 4.54 3.79
C SER A 178 -15.76 3.30 2.94
N PHE A 179 -15.39 2.18 3.56
CA PHE A 179 -15.21 0.88 2.90
C PHE A 179 -15.80 -0.26 3.73
N GLN A 180 -16.21 -1.33 3.05
CA GLN A 180 -16.73 -2.53 3.71
C GLN A 180 -15.61 -3.48 4.13
N CYS A 181 -14.51 -3.51 3.38
CA CYS A 181 -13.35 -4.36 3.65
C CYS A 181 -12.05 -3.54 3.64
N TYR A 182 -11.14 -3.88 4.56
CA TYR A 182 -9.83 -3.25 4.69
C TYR A 182 -8.72 -4.30 4.67
N VAL A 183 -7.73 -4.12 3.81
CA VAL A 183 -6.56 -5.01 3.73
C VAL A 183 -5.29 -4.18 3.92
N ALA A 184 -4.75 -4.20 5.13
CA ALA A 184 -3.51 -3.51 5.48
C ALA A 184 -2.34 -4.49 5.40
N ALA A 185 -1.60 -4.44 4.29
CA ALA A 185 -0.46 -5.32 4.06
C ALA A 185 0.82 -4.70 4.62
N SER A 186 1.50 -5.43 5.52
CA SER A 186 2.75 -4.98 6.15
C SER A 186 2.70 -3.50 6.56
N PRO A 187 1.68 -3.07 7.32
CA PRO A 187 1.44 -1.67 7.59
C PRO A 187 2.57 -1.05 8.41
N SER A 188 3.04 0.13 8.01
CA SER A 188 4.12 0.88 8.69
C SER A 188 3.64 1.52 10.00
N ILE A 189 3.11 0.71 10.93
CA ILE A 189 2.55 1.18 12.22
C ILE A 189 3.60 1.93 13.07
N TRP A 190 4.89 1.67 12.84
CA TRP A 190 5.99 2.34 13.51
C TRP A 190 6.07 3.85 13.24
N TRP A 191 5.47 4.34 12.14
CA TRP A 191 5.46 5.78 11.82
C TRP A 191 4.92 6.61 12.99
N GLY A 192 5.67 7.66 13.34
CA GLY A 192 5.29 8.52 14.47
C GLY A 192 5.13 7.74 15.79
N ASN A 193 5.86 6.64 15.96
CA ASN A 193 5.75 5.72 17.09
C ASN A 193 4.33 5.17 17.32
N GLY A 194 3.63 4.83 16.22
CA GLY A 194 2.30 4.24 16.29
C GLY A 194 1.16 5.25 16.30
N VAL A 195 1.40 6.47 15.85
CA VAL A 195 0.40 7.56 15.84
C VAL A 195 -0.91 7.20 15.13
N VAL A 196 -0.89 6.20 14.25
CA VAL A 196 -2.09 5.73 13.54
C VAL A 196 -3.10 5.03 14.48
N ILE A 197 -2.63 4.46 15.59
CA ILE A 197 -3.49 3.78 16.56
C ILE A 197 -4.14 4.83 17.47
N PRO A 198 -5.47 4.99 17.43
CA PRO A 198 -6.13 6.01 18.24
C PRO A 198 -6.09 5.67 19.73
N ALA A 199 -6.02 6.72 20.57
CA ALA A 199 -6.02 6.58 22.03
C ALA A 199 -7.45 6.42 22.59
N ARG A 200 -8.27 5.57 21.98
CA ARG A 200 -9.65 5.30 22.45
C ARG A 200 -9.90 3.80 22.57
N THR A 201 -10.86 3.43 23.38
CA THR A 201 -11.34 2.05 23.55
C THR A 201 -12.87 2.04 23.53
N PRO A 202 -13.52 1.23 22.66
CA PRO A 202 -12.88 0.39 21.65
C PRO A 202 -12.25 1.22 20.52
N LEU A 203 -11.29 0.62 19.80
CA LEU A 203 -10.64 1.26 18.64
C LEU A 203 -11.66 1.61 17.54
N LEU A 204 -12.67 0.77 17.36
CA LEU A 204 -13.76 0.93 16.40
C LEU A 204 -15.11 0.88 17.11
N ALA A 205 -15.92 1.91 16.94
CA ALA A 205 -17.30 1.92 17.47
C ALA A 205 -18.21 1.00 16.65
N THR A 206 -18.03 0.97 15.34
CA THR A 206 -18.77 0.12 14.39
C THR A 206 -17.75 -0.56 13.47
N PRO A 207 -17.51 -1.87 13.64
CA PRO A 207 -16.61 -2.60 12.77
C PRO A 207 -17.10 -2.65 11.32
N PRO A 208 -16.19 -2.65 10.33
CA PRO A 208 -16.54 -2.92 8.94
C PRO A 208 -16.84 -4.43 8.75
N LEU A 209 -17.17 -4.82 7.52
CA LEU A 209 -17.46 -6.21 7.19
C LEU A 209 -16.23 -7.13 7.41
N SER A 210 -15.04 -6.68 6.99
CA SER A 210 -13.81 -7.42 7.26
C SER A 210 -12.60 -6.51 7.41
N ILE A 211 -11.67 -6.96 8.25
CA ILE A 211 -10.34 -6.37 8.46
C ILE A 211 -9.32 -7.49 8.30
N THR A 212 -8.38 -7.32 7.38
CA THR A 212 -7.27 -8.25 7.19
C THR A 212 -5.97 -7.47 7.31
N VAL A 213 -5.10 -7.90 8.21
CA VAL A 213 -3.74 -7.38 8.33
C VAL A 213 -2.77 -8.48 7.93
N THR A 214 -1.78 -8.18 7.12
CA THR A 214 -0.79 -9.18 6.71
C THR A 214 0.63 -8.71 7.02
N ALA A 215 1.57 -9.65 7.14
CA ALA A 215 2.99 -9.37 7.22
C ALA A 215 3.81 -10.52 6.63
N GLY A 216 5.04 -10.25 6.24
CA GLY A 216 6.02 -11.28 5.93
C GLY A 216 6.75 -11.71 7.20
N GLU A 217 6.98 -13.00 7.37
CA GLU A 217 7.61 -13.58 8.56
C GLU A 217 8.98 -12.97 8.89
N ASN A 218 9.75 -12.61 7.85
CA ASN A 218 11.12 -12.12 8.00
C ASN A 218 11.23 -10.59 8.03
N GLU A 219 10.13 -9.86 8.22
CA GLU A 219 10.17 -8.39 8.18
C GLU A 219 10.86 -7.76 9.40
N ASP A 220 10.83 -8.44 10.54
CA ASP A 220 11.51 -7.99 11.77
C ASP A 220 12.96 -8.51 11.86
N GLU A 221 13.38 -9.39 10.93
CA GLU A 221 14.74 -9.85 10.87
C GLU A 221 15.67 -8.76 10.28
N PRO A 222 16.92 -8.67 10.76
CA PRO A 222 17.93 -7.84 10.11
C PRO A 222 18.06 -8.25 8.65
N ALA A 223 18.04 -7.27 7.74
CA ALA A 223 18.21 -7.55 6.31
C ALA A 223 19.44 -8.43 6.10
N LYS A 224 19.22 -9.67 5.59
CA LYS A 224 20.30 -10.61 5.29
C LYS A 224 21.29 -9.92 4.36
N THR A 225 22.53 -9.80 4.79
CA THR A 225 23.60 -9.18 4.03
C THR A 225 23.76 -9.90 2.70
N GLN A 226 23.60 -9.18 1.59
CA GLN A 226 24.20 -9.62 0.34
C GLN A 226 25.73 -9.62 0.56
N ALA A 227 26.39 -10.74 0.31
CA ALA A 227 27.74 -11.06 0.75
C ALA A 227 28.85 -10.03 0.42
N ASP A 228 28.56 -8.98 -0.35
CA ASP A 228 29.54 -8.03 -0.87
C ASP A 228 29.25 -6.55 -0.55
N LYS A 229 28.35 -6.22 0.39
CA LYS A 229 28.05 -4.82 0.74
C LYS A 229 28.23 -4.59 2.23
N PRO A 230 28.98 -3.54 2.64
CA PRO A 230 29.08 -3.15 4.04
C PRO A 230 27.68 -2.85 4.59
N VAL A 231 27.35 -3.45 5.72
CA VAL A 231 26.10 -3.22 6.44
C VAL A 231 26.17 -1.81 7.06
N ASP A 232 25.25 -0.95 6.71
CA ASP A 232 24.99 0.24 7.53
C ASP A 232 24.28 -0.22 8.82
N GLU A 233 25.08 -0.48 9.87
CA GLU A 233 24.61 -0.98 11.17
C GLU A 233 23.53 -0.09 11.78
N LYS A 234 23.66 1.22 11.66
CA LYS A 234 22.65 2.16 12.18
C LYS A 234 21.32 2.04 11.44
N ARG A 235 21.39 1.79 10.14
CA ARG A 235 20.19 1.57 9.34
C ARG A 235 19.55 0.21 9.66
N ALA A 236 20.35 -0.83 9.80
CA ALA A 236 19.88 -2.16 10.18
C ALA A 236 19.19 -2.12 11.56
N GLU A 237 19.77 -1.40 12.52
CA GLU A 237 19.18 -1.17 13.84
C GLU A 237 17.85 -0.41 13.74
N ARG A 238 17.78 0.68 12.96
CA ARG A 238 16.49 1.40 12.75
C ARG A 238 15.43 0.50 12.13
N LEU A 239 15.79 -0.33 11.15
CA LEU A 239 14.86 -1.26 10.52
C LEU A 239 14.34 -2.31 11.50
N SER A 240 15.20 -2.86 12.36
CA SER A 240 14.78 -3.83 13.38
C SER A 240 13.84 -3.20 14.44
N GLN A 241 14.04 -1.93 14.75
CA GLN A 241 13.17 -1.18 15.69
C GLN A 241 11.77 -0.91 15.13
N ARG A 242 11.54 -1.07 13.82
CA ARG A 242 10.21 -0.91 13.20
C ARG A 242 9.22 -1.96 13.64
N LYS A 243 9.69 -3.17 14.00
CA LYS A 243 8.89 -4.25 14.58
C LYS A 243 7.58 -4.49 13.82
N MET A 244 7.70 -4.69 12.51
CA MET A 244 6.56 -4.76 11.59
C MET A 244 5.59 -5.87 11.97
N VAL A 245 6.09 -7.09 12.17
CA VAL A 245 5.27 -8.26 12.53
C VAL A 245 4.71 -8.11 13.94
N GLU A 246 5.56 -7.71 14.92
CA GLU A 246 5.14 -7.52 16.31
C GLU A 246 3.98 -6.51 16.40
N ARG A 247 4.11 -5.33 15.76
CA ARG A 247 3.08 -4.28 15.80
C ARG A 247 1.79 -4.69 15.09
N ALA A 248 1.90 -5.37 13.95
CA ALA A 248 0.74 -5.87 13.21
C ALA A 248 -0.02 -6.93 14.02
N THR A 249 0.69 -7.88 14.64
CA THR A 249 0.11 -8.91 15.50
C THR A 249 -0.58 -8.31 16.72
N ALA A 250 0.09 -7.36 17.40
CA ALA A 250 -0.47 -6.67 18.56
C ALA A 250 -1.75 -5.90 18.22
N LEU A 251 -1.79 -5.21 17.08
CA LEU A 251 -3.00 -4.51 16.63
C LEU A 251 -4.17 -5.46 16.42
N VAL A 252 -3.95 -6.58 15.72
CA VAL A 252 -5.02 -7.57 15.47
C VAL A 252 -5.50 -8.19 16.78
N ALA A 253 -4.59 -8.52 17.70
CA ALA A 253 -4.95 -9.02 19.02
C ALA A 253 -5.84 -8.00 19.76
N GLN A 254 -5.44 -6.73 19.80
CA GLN A 254 -6.21 -5.65 20.45
C GLN A 254 -7.62 -5.48 19.83
N LEU A 255 -7.73 -5.52 18.49
CA LEU A 255 -9.04 -5.45 17.82
C LEU A 255 -9.94 -6.61 18.23
N ASN A 256 -9.41 -7.84 18.22
CA ASN A 256 -10.17 -9.05 18.59
C ASN A 256 -10.56 -9.06 20.07
N GLU A 257 -9.68 -8.62 20.98
CA GLU A 257 -9.98 -8.47 22.41
C GLU A 257 -11.11 -7.46 22.66
N GLN A 258 -11.25 -6.46 21.80
CA GLN A 258 -12.32 -5.46 21.86
C GLN A 258 -13.58 -5.86 21.11
N GLY A 259 -13.67 -7.11 20.64
CA GLY A 259 -14.85 -7.66 19.96
C GLY A 259 -14.94 -7.33 18.48
N THR A 260 -13.91 -6.73 17.89
CA THR A 260 -13.81 -6.51 16.44
C THR A 260 -13.09 -7.67 15.79
N LYS A 261 -13.78 -8.45 14.95
CA LYS A 261 -13.13 -9.53 14.21
C LYS A 261 -12.15 -8.98 13.18
N ALA A 262 -10.86 -9.28 13.39
CA ALA A 262 -9.78 -8.98 12.46
C ALA A 262 -8.94 -10.24 12.22
N ASP A 263 -8.54 -10.46 10.97
CA ASP A 263 -7.70 -11.59 10.58
C ASP A 263 -6.23 -11.13 10.43
N PHE A 264 -5.30 -11.94 10.95
CA PHE A 264 -3.87 -11.76 10.71
C PHE A 264 -3.34 -12.88 9.82
N ILE A 265 -2.63 -12.52 8.75
CA ILE A 265 -2.00 -13.49 7.83
C ILE A 265 -0.49 -13.23 7.83
N LEU A 266 0.27 -14.21 8.30
CA LEU A 266 1.73 -14.21 8.22
C LEU A 266 2.16 -15.05 7.02
N PHE A 267 2.92 -14.45 6.10
CA PHE A 267 3.45 -15.15 4.93
C PHE A 267 4.84 -15.71 5.23
N PRO A 268 4.99 -17.06 5.28
CA PRO A 268 6.25 -17.69 5.67
C PRO A 268 7.42 -17.34 4.74
N GLY A 269 8.59 -17.08 5.33
CA GLY A 269 9.83 -16.83 4.61
C GLY A 269 9.88 -15.54 3.80
N LYS A 270 8.87 -14.66 3.88
CA LYS A 270 8.78 -13.43 3.11
C LYS A 270 9.33 -12.23 3.89
N GLY A 271 10.12 -11.41 3.20
CA GLY A 271 10.51 -10.09 3.67
C GLY A 271 9.54 -9.01 3.18
N HIS A 272 9.80 -7.76 3.56
CA HIS A 272 8.90 -6.61 3.32
C HIS A 272 8.54 -6.37 1.84
N GLY A 273 9.46 -6.59 0.91
CA GLY A 273 9.20 -6.47 -0.54
C GLY A 273 8.65 -7.76 -1.15
N ASP A 274 9.09 -8.91 -0.64
CA ASP A 274 8.76 -10.23 -1.21
C ASP A 274 7.30 -10.62 -0.94
N VAL A 275 6.70 -10.03 0.10
CA VAL A 275 5.31 -10.30 0.50
C VAL A 275 4.28 -9.65 -0.43
N ILE A 276 4.67 -8.66 -1.23
CA ILE A 276 3.74 -7.85 -2.05
C ILE A 276 2.84 -8.70 -2.93
N PRO A 277 3.34 -9.67 -3.73
CA PRO A 277 2.47 -10.47 -4.60
C PRO A 277 1.41 -11.26 -3.81
N ASP A 278 1.79 -11.86 -2.69
CA ASP A 278 0.89 -12.66 -1.86
C ASP A 278 -0.18 -11.78 -1.19
N ALA A 279 0.24 -10.64 -0.62
CA ALA A 279 -0.65 -9.71 0.06
C ALA A 279 -1.64 -9.04 -0.90
N ILE A 280 -1.16 -8.60 -2.08
CA ILE A 280 -2.03 -8.01 -3.10
C ILE A 280 -2.96 -9.06 -3.70
N GLY A 281 -2.49 -10.28 -3.95
CA GLY A 281 -3.34 -11.39 -4.38
C GLY A 281 -4.46 -11.69 -3.36
N LYS A 282 -4.16 -11.60 -2.07
CA LYS A 282 -5.18 -11.74 -1.01
C LYS A 282 -6.19 -10.59 -1.04
N ALA A 283 -5.75 -9.35 -1.27
CA ALA A 283 -6.64 -8.19 -1.40
C ALA A 283 -7.60 -8.34 -2.59
N VAL A 284 -7.09 -8.79 -3.74
CA VAL A 284 -7.92 -9.07 -4.94
C VAL A 284 -8.96 -10.16 -4.65
N ALA A 285 -8.56 -11.23 -3.95
CA ALA A 285 -9.47 -12.32 -3.57
C ALA A 285 -10.56 -11.86 -2.60
N ILE A 286 -10.23 -11.03 -1.60
CA ILE A 286 -11.21 -10.46 -0.66
C ILE A 286 -12.18 -9.54 -1.40
N ALA A 287 -11.69 -8.69 -2.30
CA ALA A 287 -12.55 -7.78 -3.04
C ALA A 287 -13.54 -8.50 -3.98
N GLY A 288 -13.24 -9.72 -4.43
CA GLY A 288 -14.10 -10.54 -5.28
C GLY A 288 -15.21 -11.32 -4.54
N GLN A 289 -15.19 -11.34 -3.20
CA GLN A 289 -16.19 -12.03 -2.37
C GLN A 289 -17.40 -11.12 -2.14
#